data_863167f0dc1749f808ea7610c8fe4290
#
_entry.id   863167f0dc1749f808ea7610c8fe4290
#
_cell.length_a   1.000
_cell.length_b   1.000
_cell.length_c   1.000
_cell.angle_alpha   90.00
_cell.angle_beta   90.00
_cell.angle_gamma   90.00
#
_symmetry.space_group_name_H-M   'P 1'
#
loop_
_entity.id
_entity.type
_entity.pdbx_description
1 polymer ?
#
loop_
_entity_poly.entity_id
_entity_poly.type
_entity_poly.pdbx_seq_one_letter_code
_entity_poly.pdbx_strand_id
1 'polypeptide(L)'
;MIIDCHAHVFQNWHGACGHPSIDVHLKYIQKNVTRPAAETFRVRDGKRAPPGLLFREGDSTWAGLRDVEFRVGRYGRLEFVHEGEEYAIQYMPVGMQTIESPPDFMIAQMLYAGVDHCILQAGGGYGAMNDFNAFTQSAFPEKFTGLLHVDEAIADRADVLAEVDRAHALGLKGLYYSHDFSRHGYARNLDHDAFRPFWDRITKWNFPAFVELSATPGYDKKSYVANLMALDRVMKRHPATRFVLVMGPPVAHFASKGSWDFPAEALAAYKRENLLIEIMFPITWGGVWEYPYPEAQKLIREMRDLFGASKLVWGSDMPNVERFCTYTQSLDYVRRYCPFLSASEKDAVLGRNAAELIGIPA
;
A
#
# COMPACT_ATOMS: atom_id res chain seq x y z
N MET A 1 22.53 5.74 1.68
CA MET A 1 21.32 6.07 0.87
C MET A 1 20.08 5.69 1.67
N ILE A 2 19.05 6.54 1.71
CA ILE A 2 17.77 6.25 2.37
C ILE A 2 16.71 6.12 1.26
N ILE A 3 16.02 4.98 1.22
CA ILE A 3 14.99 4.65 0.22
C ILE A 3 13.67 4.39 0.92
N ASP A 4 12.66 5.17 0.56
CA ASP A 4 11.28 4.93 0.96
C ASP A 4 10.66 3.88 0.03
N CYS A 5 10.36 2.70 0.56
CA CYS A 5 9.76 1.61 -0.21
C CYS A 5 8.28 1.82 -0.54
N HIS A 6 7.62 2.82 0.07
CA HIS A 6 6.19 3.02 -0.04
C HIS A 6 5.85 4.50 -0.06
N ALA A 7 5.78 5.07 -1.23
CA ALA A 7 5.34 6.44 -1.43
C ALA A 7 4.39 6.53 -2.63
N HIS A 8 3.63 7.61 -2.70
CA HIS A 8 2.66 7.84 -3.76
C HIS A 8 2.84 9.21 -4.37
N VAL A 9 2.86 9.25 -5.71
CA VAL A 9 2.60 10.46 -6.49
C VAL A 9 1.29 10.26 -7.23
N PHE A 10 0.47 11.28 -7.30
CA PHE A 10 -0.82 11.19 -7.98
C PHE A 10 -1.33 12.57 -8.40
N GLN A 11 -2.16 12.55 -9.42
CA GLN A 11 -2.81 13.73 -9.97
C GLN A 11 -3.93 14.21 -9.06
N ASN A 12 -4.41 15.44 -9.28
CA ASN A 12 -5.55 16.00 -8.56
C ASN A 12 -6.79 15.11 -8.73
N TRP A 13 -7.36 14.64 -7.62
CA TRP A 13 -8.48 13.69 -7.60
C TRP A 13 -9.81 14.29 -8.11
N HIS A 14 -9.89 15.59 -8.34
CA HIS A 14 -11.02 16.18 -9.07
C HIS A 14 -10.99 15.87 -10.57
N GLY A 15 -9.96 15.18 -11.05
CA GLY A 15 -9.81 14.69 -12.42
C GLY A 15 -10.03 13.20 -12.58
N ALA A 16 -9.89 12.73 -13.80
CA ALA A 16 -10.04 11.31 -14.15
C ALA A 16 -8.86 10.44 -13.67
N CYS A 17 -7.69 11.03 -13.36
CA CYS A 17 -6.50 10.35 -12.85
C CYS A 17 -6.14 9.07 -13.63
N GLY A 18 -6.11 9.18 -14.98
CA GLY A 18 -5.82 8.06 -15.88
C GLY A 18 -6.98 7.11 -16.15
N HIS A 19 -8.08 7.18 -15.41
CA HIS A 19 -9.31 6.44 -15.72
C HIS A 19 -10.04 7.05 -16.94
N PRO A 20 -10.96 6.30 -17.60
CA PRO A 20 -11.72 6.82 -18.74
C PRO A 20 -12.58 8.08 -18.43
N SER A 21 -13.00 8.26 -17.18
CA SER A 21 -13.74 9.44 -16.73
C SER A 21 -13.57 9.66 -15.23
N ILE A 22 -13.97 10.85 -14.77
CA ILE A 22 -14.03 11.18 -13.34
C ILE A 22 -15.01 10.25 -12.59
N ASP A 23 -16.13 9.88 -13.19
CA ASP A 23 -17.12 8.99 -12.56
C ASP A 23 -16.53 7.60 -12.30
N VAL A 24 -15.70 7.11 -13.21
CA VAL A 24 -14.97 5.85 -13.00
C VAL A 24 -13.98 6.01 -11.85
N HIS A 25 -13.20 7.09 -11.83
CA HIS A 25 -12.27 7.35 -10.73
C HIS A 25 -12.97 7.45 -9.38
N LEU A 26 -14.08 8.21 -9.29
CA LEU A 26 -14.86 8.32 -8.06
C LEU A 26 -15.36 6.97 -7.55
N LYS A 27 -15.77 6.06 -8.42
CA LYS A 27 -16.14 4.68 -8.02
C LYS A 27 -14.96 3.92 -7.42
N TYR A 28 -13.75 4.05 -7.99
CA TYR A 28 -12.55 3.45 -7.43
C TYR A 28 -12.22 4.03 -6.06
N ILE A 29 -12.32 5.35 -5.87
CA ILE A 29 -12.11 5.98 -4.57
C ILE A 29 -13.18 5.51 -3.58
N GLN A 30 -14.47 5.57 -3.96
CA GLN A 30 -15.57 5.12 -3.10
C GLN A 30 -15.36 3.67 -2.64
N LYS A 31 -15.00 2.78 -3.57
CA LYS A 31 -14.69 1.38 -3.26
C LYS A 31 -13.52 1.24 -2.28
N ASN A 32 -12.46 2.02 -2.49
CA ASN A 32 -11.27 1.97 -1.64
C ASN A 32 -11.56 2.41 -0.19
N VAL A 33 -12.43 3.39 0.01
CA VAL A 33 -12.78 3.90 1.35
C VAL A 33 -13.90 3.13 2.06
N THR A 34 -14.41 2.06 1.47
CA THR A 34 -15.31 1.13 2.18
C THR A 34 -14.59 0.28 3.23
N ARG A 35 -13.26 0.37 3.29
CA ARG A 35 -12.44 -0.34 4.29
C ARG A 35 -12.75 0.16 5.71
N PRO A 36 -12.69 -0.70 6.74
CA PRO A 36 -13.07 -0.34 8.12
C PRO A 36 -12.26 0.80 8.76
N ALA A 37 -11.07 1.09 8.21
CA ALA A 37 -10.17 2.11 8.75
C ALA A 37 -10.57 3.56 8.40
N ALA A 38 -11.53 3.75 7.51
CA ALA A 38 -11.99 5.08 7.14
C ALA A 38 -13.05 5.58 8.12
N GLU A 39 -12.68 6.52 8.99
CA GLU A 39 -13.64 7.16 9.90
C GLU A 39 -14.56 8.10 9.13
N THR A 40 -15.83 7.72 9.06
CA THR A 40 -16.88 8.55 8.47
C THR A 40 -17.63 9.29 9.56
N PHE A 41 -17.84 10.58 9.37
CA PHE A 41 -18.60 11.42 10.29
C PHE A 41 -19.68 12.22 9.56
N ARG A 42 -20.77 12.50 10.26
CA ARG A 42 -21.85 13.36 9.79
C ARG A 42 -21.41 14.82 9.92
N VAL A 43 -21.52 15.58 8.85
CA VAL A 43 -20.95 16.95 8.78
C VAL A 43 -21.61 17.90 9.78
N ARG A 44 -22.94 17.86 9.95
CA ARG A 44 -23.69 18.81 10.77
C ARG A 44 -23.37 18.79 12.27
N ASP A 45 -22.89 17.67 12.81
CA ASP A 45 -22.68 17.50 14.26
C ASP A 45 -21.41 16.70 14.64
N GLY A 46 -20.61 16.28 13.65
CA GLY A 46 -19.36 15.56 13.85
C GLY A 46 -19.52 14.14 14.41
N LYS A 47 -20.75 13.63 14.52
CA LYS A 47 -20.96 12.27 15.04
C LYS A 47 -20.49 11.22 14.06
N ARG A 48 -19.90 10.15 14.60
CA ARG A 48 -19.51 8.99 13.80
C ARG A 48 -20.73 8.43 13.06
N ALA A 49 -20.55 8.18 11.77
CA ALA A 49 -21.58 7.60 10.93
C ALA A 49 -21.74 6.09 11.20
N PRO A 50 -22.93 5.53 10.99
CA PRO A 50 -23.11 4.08 10.97
C PRO A 50 -22.28 3.46 9.82
N PRO A 51 -21.87 2.19 9.92
CA PRO A 51 -21.19 1.50 8.81
C PRO A 51 -22.13 1.26 7.63
N GLY A 52 -21.55 1.00 6.45
CA GLY A 52 -22.32 0.53 5.30
C GLY A 52 -23.04 1.62 4.50
N LEU A 53 -22.75 2.91 4.70
CA LEU A 53 -23.39 3.98 3.95
C LEU A 53 -22.96 4.02 2.46
N LEU A 54 -21.75 3.55 2.14
CA LEU A 54 -21.16 3.62 0.80
C LEU A 54 -21.48 2.42 -0.08
N PHE A 55 -21.95 1.33 0.49
CA PHE A 55 -22.28 0.10 -0.24
C PHE A 55 -23.45 -0.64 0.39
N ARG A 56 -24.07 -1.54 -0.37
CA ARG A 56 -25.17 -2.38 0.12
C ARG A 56 -24.60 -3.48 1.02
N GLU A 57 -25.28 -3.73 2.12
CA GLU A 57 -24.88 -4.77 3.05
C GLU A 57 -24.79 -6.13 2.35
N GLY A 58 -23.71 -6.87 2.59
CA GLY A 58 -23.46 -8.18 1.99
C GLY A 58 -22.96 -8.17 0.54
N ASP A 59 -22.90 -7.02 -0.14
CA ASP A 59 -22.41 -6.91 -1.53
C ASP A 59 -21.17 -6.01 -1.59
N SER A 60 -19.99 -6.61 -1.52
CA SER A 60 -18.70 -5.91 -1.63
C SER A 60 -18.21 -5.73 -3.08
N THR A 61 -19.02 -6.06 -4.08
CA THR A 61 -18.68 -5.91 -5.50
C THR A 61 -18.89 -4.48 -6.00
N TRP A 62 -18.50 -4.23 -7.25
CA TRP A 62 -18.81 -2.97 -7.94
C TRP A 62 -20.32 -2.66 -7.98
N ALA A 63 -21.15 -3.70 -8.13
CA ALA A 63 -22.61 -3.56 -8.15
C ALA A 63 -23.17 -3.15 -6.79
N GLY A 64 -22.46 -3.44 -5.71
CA GLY A 64 -22.86 -3.10 -4.35
C GLY A 64 -22.66 -1.64 -3.98
N LEU A 65 -21.88 -0.86 -4.73
CA LEU A 65 -21.70 0.57 -4.46
C LEU A 65 -23.04 1.31 -4.51
N ARG A 66 -23.28 2.17 -3.50
CA ARG A 66 -24.47 3.03 -3.47
C ARG A 66 -24.22 4.29 -4.29
N ASP A 67 -25.28 4.76 -4.92
CA ASP A 67 -25.31 6.11 -5.46
C ASP A 67 -25.60 7.10 -4.30
N VAL A 68 -24.56 7.81 -3.86
CA VAL A 68 -24.56 8.67 -2.68
C VAL A 68 -23.96 10.05 -2.96
N GLU A 69 -24.02 10.50 -4.21
CA GLU A 69 -23.41 11.77 -4.64
C GLU A 69 -21.95 11.90 -4.16
N PHE A 70 -21.19 10.79 -4.27
CA PHE A 70 -19.82 10.71 -3.78
C PHE A 70 -18.90 11.66 -4.55
N ARG A 71 -18.14 12.47 -3.81
CA ARG A 71 -17.27 13.50 -4.40
C ARG A 71 -15.96 13.65 -3.63
N VAL A 72 -14.98 14.19 -4.29
CA VAL A 72 -13.74 14.67 -3.68
C VAL A 72 -13.99 16.05 -3.08
N GLY A 73 -13.71 16.22 -1.80
CA GLY A 73 -13.78 17.48 -1.08
C GLY A 73 -12.42 18.18 -1.05
N ARG A 74 -12.25 19.08 -0.08
CA ARG A 74 -10.99 19.80 0.21
C ARG A 74 -10.37 19.30 1.49
N TYR A 75 -9.09 19.63 1.70
CA TYR A 75 -8.36 19.36 2.96
C TYR A 75 -8.35 17.86 3.32
N GLY A 76 -8.11 17.04 2.30
CA GLY A 76 -8.01 15.58 2.47
C GLY A 76 -9.34 14.86 2.66
N ARG A 77 -10.47 15.53 2.49
CA ARG A 77 -11.80 14.95 2.72
C ARG A 77 -12.42 14.36 1.45
N LEU A 78 -13.13 13.26 1.65
CA LEU A 78 -14.10 12.71 0.70
C LEU A 78 -15.49 12.92 1.29
N GLU A 79 -16.44 13.33 0.46
CA GLU A 79 -17.75 13.74 0.90
C GLU A 79 -18.84 12.98 0.15
N PHE A 80 -19.99 12.80 0.76
CA PHE A 80 -21.15 12.19 0.12
C PHE A 80 -22.46 12.55 0.83
N VAL A 81 -23.57 12.33 0.15
CA VAL A 81 -24.92 12.51 0.70
C VAL A 81 -25.62 11.17 0.77
N HIS A 82 -26.19 10.84 1.90
CA HIS A 82 -27.01 9.65 2.08
C HIS A 82 -28.30 10.03 2.84
N GLU A 83 -29.46 9.75 2.22
CA GLU A 83 -30.79 10.08 2.79
C GLU A 83 -30.92 11.55 3.20
N GLY A 84 -30.37 12.46 2.41
CA GLY A 84 -30.42 13.90 2.65
C GLY A 84 -29.47 14.45 3.71
N GLU A 85 -28.62 13.59 4.30
CA GLU A 85 -27.60 13.96 5.28
C GLU A 85 -26.22 13.99 4.61
N GLU A 86 -25.40 14.99 4.93
CA GLU A 86 -24.02 15.09 4.46
C GLU A 86 -23.05 14.35 5.40
N TYR A 87 -22.16 13.58 4.79
CA TYR A 87 -21.09 12.83 5.47
C TYR A 87 -19.74 13.16 4.85
N ALA A 88 -18.69 13.05 5.65
CA ALA A 88 -17.30 13.18 5.21
C ALA A 88 -16.41 12.12 5.82
N ILE A 89 -15.35 11.80 5.06
CA ILE A 89 -14.26 10.90 5.47
C ILE A 89 -12.97 11.70 5.40
N GLN A 90 -12.22 11.79 6.51
CA GLN A 90 -10.87 12.35 6.49
C GLN A 90 -9.92 11.28 5.99
N TYR A 91 -9.77 11.18 4.68
CA TYR A 91 -9.01 10.10 4.05
C TYR A 91 -7.54 10.46 3.81
N MET A 92 -7.26 11.71 3.47
CA MET A 92 -5.92 12.25 3.24
C MET A 92 -5.55 13.28 4.31
N PRO A 93 -4.29 13.72 4.41
CA PRO A 93 -3.86 14.75 5.35
C PRO A 93 -4.64 16.05 5.22
N VAL A 94 -4.97 16.67 6.36
CA VAL A 94 -5.67 17.98 6.42
C VAL A 94 -4.87 19.08 5.73
N GLY A 95 -3.55 18.95 5.67
CA GLY A 95 -2.68 19.91 4.97
C GLY A 95 -2.86 19.95 3.45
N MET A 96 -3.50 18.94 2.87
CA MET A 96 -3.75 18.87 1.43
C MET A 96 -5.02 19.66 1.08
N GLN A 97 -4.86 20.92 0.66
CA GLN A 97 -5.99 21.76 0.23
C GLN A 97 -6.73 21.13 -0.95
N THR A 98 -5.99 20.62 -1.92
CA THR A 98 -6.45 19.72 -2.98
C THR A 98 -5.82 18.34 -2.76
N ILE A 99 -6.57 17.29 -3.11
CA ILE A 99 -6.04 15.93 -2.95
C ILE A 99 -5.21 15.59 -4.18
N GLU A 100 -3.92 15.89 -4.08
CA GLU A 100 -2.91 15.64 -5.12
C GLU A 100 -1.51 15.53 -4.49
N SER A 101 -0.66 14.73 -5.10
CA SER A 101 0.75 14.59 -4.71
C SER A 101 1.62 14.60 -5.96
N PRO A 102 1.87 15.78 -6.56
CA PRO A 102 2.72 15.86 -7.73
C PRO A 102 4.19 15.53 -7.39
N PRO A 103 5.02 15.13 -8.37
CA PRO A 103 6.41 14.78 -8.13
C PRO A 103 7.21 15.86 -7.39
N ASP A 104 7.01 17.13 -7.73
CA ASP A 104 7.70 18.26 -7.11
C ASP A 104 7.40 18.37 -5.61
N PHE A 105 6.15 18.11 -5.20
CA PHE A 105 5.78 18.05 -3.79
C PHE A 105 6.54 16.93 -3.07
N MET A 106 6.56 15.72 -3.64
CA MET A 106 7.29 14.59 -3.06
C MET A 106 8.79 14.86 -2.98
N ILE A 107 9.41 15.44 -4.01
CA ILE A 107 10.83 15.80 -4.02
C ILE A 107 11.15 16.79 -2.89
N ALA A 108 10.30 17.81 -2.69
CA ALA A 108 10.49 18.77 -1.59
C ALA A 108 10.42 18.09 -0.21
N GLN A 109 9.48 17.18 -0.01
CA GLN A 109 9.35 16.40 1.21
C GLN A 109 10.54 15.46 1.42
N MET A 110 11.00 14.77 0.37
CA MET A 110 12.18 13.91 0.40
C MET A 110 13.43 14.68 0.81
N LEU A 111 13.65 15.85 0.22
CA LEU A 111 14.79 16.73 0.55
C LEU A 111 14.74 17.16 2.01
N TYR A 112 13.57 17.55 2.51
CA TYR A 112 13.42 17.96 3.91
C TYR A 112 13.62 16.81 4.90
N ALA A 113 13.14 15.61 4.62
CA ALA A 113 13.29 14.42 5.45
C ALA A 113 14.67 13.76 5.34
N GLY A 114 15.41 14.04 4.28
CA GLY A 114 16.68 13.39 3.95
C GLY A 114 16.47 11.99 3.35
N VAL A 115 15.46 11.84 2.50
CA VAL A 115 15.20 10.63 1.71
C VAL A 115 15.76 10.80 0.31
N ASP A 116 16.54 9.84 -0.15
CA ASP A 116 17.25 9.93 -1.42
C ASP A 116 16.41 9.46 -2.60
N HIS A 117 15.62 8.40 -2.40
CA HIS A 117 14.84 7.74 -3.45
C HIS A 117 13.52 7.19 -2.91
N CYS A 118 12.47 7.12 -3.74
CA CYS A 118 11.17 6.53 -3.41
C CYS A 118 10.75 5.48 -4.44
N ILE A 119 10.16 4.40 -3.97
CA ILE A 119 9.45 3.42 -4.78
C ILE A 119 7.97 3.80 -4.80
N LEU A 120 7.46 4.09 -6.01
CA LEU A 120 6.10 4.56 -6.19
C LEU A 120 5.14 3.39 -6.32
N GLN A 121 4.31 3.21 -5.31
CA GLN A 121 3.21 2.27 -5.30
C GLN A 121 1.93 2.93 -5.81
N ALA A 122 0.96 2.15 -6.27
CA ALA A 122 -0.29 2.68 -6.79
C ALA A 122 -1.43 1.68 -6.59
N GLY A 123 -2.46 2.08 -5.87
CA GLY A 123 -3.74 1.36 -5.83
C GLY A 123 -4.78 2.06 -6.68
N GLY A 124 -5.84 1.36 -7.09
CA GLY A 124 -6.89 1.90 -7.96
C GLY A 124 -7.59 3.17 -7.42
N GLY A 125 -7.52 3.43 -6.11
CA GLY A 125 -8.04 4.66 -5.51
C GLY A 125 -7.23 5.92 -5.87
N TYR A 126 -5.94 5.78 -6.20
CA TYR A 126 -5.10 6.91 -6.65
C TYR A 126 -5.32 7.23 -8.13
N GLY A 127 -5.82 6.27 -8.92
CA GLY A 127 -6.03 6.39 -10.35
C GLY A 127 -5.50 5.18 -11.14
N ALA A 128 -5.61 5.22 -12.45
CA ALA A 128 -4.91 4.31 -13.37
C ALA A 128 -3.49 4.86 -13.61
N MET A 129 -2.57 4.55 -12.68
CA MET A 129 -1.32 5.29 -12.47
C MET A 129 -0.14 4.85 -13.33
N ASN A 130 -0.25 3.80 -14.16
CA ASN A 130 0.91 3.27 -14.90
C ASN A 130 1.61 4.33 -15.76
N ASP A 131 0.86 5.12 -16.51
CA ASP A 131 1.42 6.20 -17.34
C ASP A 131 2.04 7.31 -16.49
N PHE A 132 1.38 7.70 -15.39
CA PHE A 132 1.87 8.77 -14.52
C PHE A 132 3.11 8.36 -13.74
N ASN A 133 3.17 7.12 -13.23
CA ASN A 133 4.35 6.58 -12.58
C ASN A 133 5.53 6.45 -13.56
N ALA A 134 5.28 5.99 -14.80
CA ALA A 134 6.30 5.91 -15.85
C ALA A 134 6.83 7.30 -16.23
N PHE A 135 5.93 8.27 -16.40
CA PHE A 135 6.32 9.68 -16.62
C PHE A 135 7.17 10.21 -15.47
N THR A 136 6.74 10.03 -14.23
CA THR A 136 7.44 10.50 -13.04
C THR A 136 8.83 9.88 -12.92
N GLN A 137 8.94 8.55 -13.08
CA GLN A 137 10.24 7.85 -13.09
C GLN A 137 11.15 8.35 -14.20
N SER A 138 10.61 8.58 -15.41
CA SER A 138 11.39 9.07 -16.55
C SER A 138 11.88 10.52 -16.36
N ALA A 139 11.02 11.37 -15.78
CA ALA A 139 11.36 12.77 -15.52
C ALA A 139 12.38 12.95 -14.38
N PHE A 140 12.34 12.07 -13.36
CA PHE A 140 13.17 12.14 -12.15
C PHE A 140 13.78 10.77 -11.80
N PRO A 141 14.63 10.18 -12.67
CA PRO A 141 15.12 8.81 -12.49
C PRO A 141 15.97 8.60 -11.25
N GLU A 142 16.62 9.67 -10.74
CA GLU A 142 17.40 9.64 -9.50
C GLU A 142 16.51 9.66 -8.23
N LYS A 143 15.22 9.95 -8.38
CA LYS A 143 14.30 10.13 -7.25
C LYS A 143 13.24 9.05 -7.16
N PHE A 144 12.84 8.46 -8.29
CA PHE A 144 11.68 7.58 -8.30
C PHE A 144 11.89 6.29 -9.11
N THR A 145 11.38 5.20 -8.56
CA THR A 145 11.14 3.94 -9.27
C THR A 145 9.65 3.64 -9.24
N GLY A 146 9.01 3.58 -10.41
CA GLY A 146 7.58 3.31 -10.53
C GLY A 146 7.27 1.81 -10.59
N LEU A 147 6.24 1.41 -9.86
CA LEU A 147 5.64 0.08 -9.96
C LEU A 147 4.41 0.12 -10.86
N LEU A 148 4.19 -0.95 -11.62
CA LEU A 148 2.94 -1.15 -12.34
C LEU A 148 1.83 -1.65 -11.39
N HIS A 149 0.59 -1.33 -11.73
CA HIS A 149 -0.60 -1.83 -11.08
C HIS A 149 -1.66 -2.17 -12.13
N VAL A 150 -2.40 -3.25 -11.91
CA VAL A 150 -3.55 -3.66 -12.73
C VAL A 150 -4.67 -4.16 -11.82
N ASP A 151 -5.84 -4.45 -12.34
CA ASP A 151 -6.89 -5.14 -11.58
C ASP A 151 -6.55 -6.64 -11.46
N GLU A 152 -5.96 -7.01 -10.35
CA GLU A 152 -5.42 -8.34 -10.08
C GLU A 152 -6.51 -9.43 -10.09
N ALA A 153 -7.74 -9.07 -9.70
CA ALA A 153 -8.86 -10.01 -9.65
C ALA A 153 -9.23 -10.58 -11.03
N ILE A 154 -8.81 -9.91 -12.08
CA ILE A 154 -9.03 -10.29 -13.49
C ILE A 154 -7.73 -10.37 -14.27
N ALA A 155 -6.61 -10.62 -13.61
CA ALA A 155 -5.28 -10.69 -14.24
C ALA A 155 -5.09 -11.88 -15.21
N ASP A 156 -6.08 -12.75 -15.33
CA ASP A 156 -6.16 -13.78 -16.36
C ASP A 156 -6.72 -13.29 -17.71
N ARG A 157 -7.29 -12.08 -17.74
CA ARG A 157 -7.87 -11.53 -18.99
C ARG A 157 -6.79 -11.02 -19.93
N ALA A 158 -7.03 -11.18 -21.22
CA ALA A 158 -6.08 -10.77 -22.25
C ALA A 158 -5.80 -9.26 -22.27
N ASP A 159 -6.81 -8.43 -22.00
CA ASP A 159 -6.66 -6.96 -21.93
C ASP A 159 -5.81 -6.54 -20.72
N VAL A 160 -5.96 -7.21 -19.57
CA VAL A 160 -5.15 -6.94 -18.38
C VAL A 160 -3.70 -7.40 -18.58
N LEU A 161 -3.49 -8.57 -19.19
CA LEU A 161 -2.16 -9.06 -19.55
C LEU A 161 -1.47 -8.14 -20.56
N ALA A 162 -2.21 -7.59 -21.54
CA ALA A 162 -1.69 -6.60 -22.47
C ALA A 162 -1.29 -5.30 -21.76
N GLU A 163 -2.04 -4.86 -20.76
CA GLU A 163 -1.67 -3.70 -19.94
C GLU A 163 -0.41 -3.95 -19.11
N VAL A 164 -0.22 -5.15 -18.58
CA VAL A 164 1.02 -5.55 -17.89
C VAL A 164 2.22 -5.47 -18.86
N ASP A 165 2.06 -6.01 -20.08
CA ASP A 165 3.10 -5.94 -21.12
C ASP A 165 3.39 -4.48 -21.53
N ARG A 166 2.35 -3.63 -21.65
CA ARG A 166 2.46 -2.20 -21.95
C ARG A 166 3.20 -1.44 -20.84
N ALA A 167 2.83 -1.68 -19.61
CA ALA A 167 3.45 -1.02 -18.44
C ALA A 167 4.94 -1.37 -18.31
N HIS A 168 5.32 -2.63 -18.60
CA HIS A 168 6.71 -3.02 -18.73
C HIS A 168 7.42 -2.24 -19.84
N ALA A 169 6.80 -2.11 -21.02
CA ALA A 169 7.36 -1.36 -22.15
C ALA A 169 7.52 0.14 -21.85
N LEU A 170 6.72 0.72 -20.96
CA LEU A 170 6.88 2.09 -20.45
C LEU A 170 8.07 2.25 -19.50
N GLY A 171 8.73 1.14 -19.10
CA GLY A 171 9.93 1.16 -18.26
C GLY A 171 9.65 1.04 -16.75
N LEU A 172 8.43 0.72 -16.32
CA LEU A 172 8.13 0.42 -14.92
C LEU A 172 8.93 -0.81 -14.47
N LYS A 173 9.35 -0.84 -13.19
CA LYS A 173 10.39 -1.77 -12.72
C LYS A 173 9.94 -2.73 -11.62
N GLY A 174 8.65 -2.93 -11.45
CA GLY A 174 8.09 -3.86 -10.47
C GLY A 174 6.58 -3.84 -10.49
N LEU A 175 5.99 -4.67 -9.64
CA LEU A 175 4.54 -4.81 -9.49
C LEU A 175 4.11 -4.33 -8.11
N TYR A 176 3.07 -3.51 -8.03
CA TYR A 176 2.25 -3.37 -6.83
C TYR A 176 0.98 -4.22 -6.99
N TYR A 177 0.74 -5.11 -6.06
CA TYR A 177 -0.37 -6.05 -6.05
C TYR A 177 -1.24 -5.80 -4.82
N SER A 178 -2.43 -5.25 -5.01
CA SER A 178 -3.41 -4.98 -3.96
C SER A 178 -4.46 -6.08 -3.94
N HIS A 179 -4.39 -7.00 -2.97
CA HIS A 179 -5.26 -8.17 -2.90
C HIS A 179 -6.71 -7.79 -2.56
N ASP A 180 -7.48 -7.34 -3.55
CA ASP A 180 -8.92 -7.08 -3.43
C ASP A 180 -9.74 -7.78 -4.51
N PHE A 181 -9.99 -9.06 -4.34
CA PHE A 181 -10.82 -9.86 -5.24
C PHE A 181 -12.33 -9.62 -5.03
N SER A 182 -12.72 -8.94 -3.98
CA SER A 182 -14.12 -8.67 -3.68
C SER A 182 -14.81 -7.80 -4.74
N ARG A 183 -14.04 -6.97 -5.44
CA ARG A 183 -14.54 -6.06 -6.48
C ARG A 183 -15.40 -6.76 -7.54
N HIS A 184 -15.04 -7.99 -7.90
CA HIS A 184 -15.71 -8.75 -8.94
C HIS A 184 -16.54 -9.93 -8.42
N GLY A 185 -16.59 -10.12 -7.09
CA GLY A 185 -17.30 -11.26 -6.49
C GLY A 185 -16.68 -12.63 -6.78
N TYR A 186 -15.41 -12.67 -7.19
CA TYR A 186 -14.74 -13.93 -7.52
C TYR A 186 -14.23 -14.63 -6.27
N ALA A 187 -14.54 -15.93 -6.16
CA ALA A 187 -14.01 -16.84 -5.14
C ALA A 187 -12.62 -17.38 -5.55
N ARG A 188 -11.72 -16.50 -6.03
CA ARG A 188 -10.35 -16.86 -6.45
C ARG A 188 -9.34 -16.19 -5.52
N ASN A 189 -8.14 -16.74 -5.41
CA ASN A 189 -7.05 -16.14 -4.68
C ASN A 189 -5.83 -15.98 -5.60
N LEU A 190 -4.82 -15.24 -5.16
CA LEU A 190 -3.64 -14.87 -5.96
C LEU A 190 -2.85 -16.08 -6.50
N ASP A 191 -2.99 -17.26 -5.91
CA ASP A 191 -2.35 -18.50 -6.34
C ASP A 191 -3.19 -19.36 -7.30
N HIS A 192 -4.39 -18.89 -7.69
CA HIS A 192 -5.26 -19.61 -8.63
C HIS A 192 -4.54 -19.84 -9.97
N ASP A 193 -4.72 -21.03 -10.55
CA ASP A 193 -4.00 -21.45 -11.75
C ASP A 193 -4.23 -20.53 -12.97
N ALA A 194 -5.39 -19.90 -13.07
CA ALA A 194 -5.66 -18.92 -14.13
C ALA A 194 -4.70 -17.73 -14.13
N PHE A 195 -4.09 -17.40 -12.99
CA PHE A 195 -3.13 -16.29 -12.86
C PHE A 195 -1.68 -16.69 -13.16
N ARG A 196 -1.40 -17.94 -13.56
CA ARG A 196 -0.04 -18.36 -13.96
C ARG A 196 0.56 -17.47 -15.05
N PRO A 197 -0.16 -17.16 -16.17
CA PRO A 197 0.41 -16.30 -17.21
C PRO A 197 0.79 -14.89 -16.72
N PHE A 198 0.07 -14.38 -15.71
CA PHE A 198 0.41 -13.10 -15.06
C PHE A 198 1.71 -13.21 -14.25
N TRP A 199 1.80 -14.19 -13.33
CA TRP A 199 2.99 -14.38 -12.50
C TRP A 199 4.24 -14.75 -13.31
N ASP A 200 4.08 -15.53 -14.41
CA ASP A 200 5.17 -15.87 -15.31
C ASP A 200 5.77 -14.63 -15.99
N ARG A 201 4.95 -13.62 -16.33
CA ARG A 201 5.46 -12.33 -16.86
C ARG A 201 6.28 -11.59 -15.83
N ILE A 202 5.77 -11.46 -14.61
CA ILE A 202 6.46 -10.78 -13.50
C ILE A 202 7.82 -11.46 -13.24
N THR A 203 7.84 -12.79 -13.19
CA THR A 203 9.07 -13.57 -13.01
C THR A 203 10.05 -13.39 -14.18
N LYS A 204 9.54 -13.46 -15.42
CA LYS A 204 10.37 -13.31 -16.63
C LYS A 204 11.13 -12.00 -16.68
N TRP A 205 10.52 -10.92 -16.18
CA TRP A 205 11.15 -9.60 -16.15
C TRP A 205 11.96 -9.32 -14.89
N ASN A 206 12.06 -10.31 -14.00
CA ASN A 206 12.70 -10.16 -12.69
C ASN A 206 12.14 -8.99 -11.89
N PHE A 207 10.84 -8.75 -12.00
CA PHE A 207 10.16 -7.69 -11.27
C PHE A 207 9.98 -8.05 -9.80
N PRO A 208 10.35 -7.18 -8.87
CA PRO A 208 9.90 -7.31 -7.50
C PRO A 208 8.37 -7.12 -7.44
N ALA A 209 7.72 -7.92 -6.60
CA ALA A 209 6.28 -7.85 -6.38
C ALA A 209 5.99 -7.35 -4.95
N PHE A 210 5.44 -6.16 -4.84
CA PHE A 210 4.98 -5.56 -3.60
C PHE A 210 3.51 -5.97 -3.38
N VAL A 211 3.25 -6.81 -2.39
CA VAL A 211 1.95 -7.45 -2.19
C VAL A 211 1.30 -6.96 -0.90
N GLU A 212 0.17 -6.26 -1.03
CA GLU A 212 -0.70 -5.84 0.06
C GLU A 212 -1.80 -6.88 0.27
N LEU A 213 -1.74 -7.68 1.34
CA LEU A 213 -2.74 -8.70 1.65
C LEU A 213 -3.95 -8.17 2.42
N SER A 214 -3.86 -6.97 2.98
CA SER A 214 -4.88 -6.33 3.81
C SER A 214 -5.90 -5.50 3.03
N ALA A 215 -5.81 -5.47 1.71
CA ALA A 215 -6.68 -4.64 0.87
C ALA A 215 -8.14 -5.09 0.84
N THR A 216 -8.43 -6.36 1.15
CA THR A 216 -9.80 -6.90 1.14
C THR A 216 -10.64 -6.31 2.28
N PRO A 217 -11.80 -5.69 2.01
CA PRO A 217 -12.69 -5.17 3.04
C PRO A 217 -13.14 -6.25 4.03
N GLY A 218 -13.12 -5.92 5.33
CA GLY A 218 -13.61 -6.81 6.38
C GLY A 218 -12.78 -8.09 6.61
N TYR A 219 -11.52 -8.13 6.16
CA TYR A 219 -10.66 -9.27 6.41
C TYR A 219 -10.41 -9.48 7.91
N ASP A 220 -10.50 -10.74 8.35
CA ASP A 220 -10.17 -11.18 9.70
C ASP A 220 -8.81 -11.93 9.70
N LYS A 221 -8.36 -12.34 10.90
CA LYS A 221 -7.11 -13.12 11.06
C LYS A 221 -7.10 -14.37 10.18
N LYS A 222 -8.23 -15.09 10.07
CA LYS A 222 -8.33 -16.33 9.28
C LYS A 222 -8.18 -16.05 7.79
N SER A 223 -8.87 -15.04 7.28
CA SER A 223 -8.79 -14.61 5.89
C SER A 223 -7.39 -14.12 5.55
N TYR A 224 -6.76 -13.33 6.43
CA TYR A 224 -5.39 -12.88 6.24
C TYR A 224 -4.42 -14.07 6.13
N VAL A 225 -4.49 -15.04 7.06
CA VAL A 225 -3.64 -16.25 7.03
C VAL A 225 -3.87 -17.04 5.74
N ALA A 226 -5.12 -17.18 5.28
CA ALA A 226 -5.42 -17.86 4.02
C ALA A 226 -4.76 -17.16 2.82
N ASN A 227 -4.79 -15.81 2.78
CA ASN A 227 -4.15 -15.01 1.73
C ASN A 227 -2.62 -15.11 1.82
N LEU A 228 -2.05 -15.10 3.02
CA LEU A 228 -0.61 -15.32 3.23
C LEU A 228 -0.17 -16.71 2.76
N MET A 229 -0.99 -17.74 3.00
CA MET A 229 -0.69 -19.10 2.50
C MET A 229 -0.81 -19.19 0.98
N ALA A 230 -1.72 -18.43 0.36
CA ALA A 230 -1.78 -18.33 -1.09
C ALA A 230 -0.52 -17.63 -1.65
N LEU A 231 -0.07 -16.55 -1.01
CA LEU A 231 1.20 -15.90 -1.35
C LEU A 231 2.39 -16.85 -1.16
N ASP A 232 2.43 -17.64 -0.09
CA ASP A 232 3.48 -18.65 0.15
C ASP A 232 3.55 -19.66 -1.01
N ARG A 233 2.40 -20.09 -1.55
CA ARG A 233 2.36 -20.98 -2.73
C ARG A 233 2.86 -20.30 -4.00
N VAL A 234 2.55 -19.01 -4.19
CA VAL A 234 3.11 -18.22 -5.31
C VAL A 234 4.61 -18.07 -5.18
N MET A 235 5.12 -17.69 -3.99
CA MET A 235 6.55 -17.56 -3.72
C MET A 235 7.32 -18.86 -4.01
N LYS A 236 6.75 -20.01 -3.68
CA LYS A 236 7.32 -21.33 -3.97
C LYS A 236 7.37 -21.65 -5.47
N ARG A 237 6.33 -21.23 -6.22
CA ARG A 237 6.28 -21.45 -7.67
C ARG A 237 7.22 -20.51 -8.43
N HIS A 238 7.49 -19.33 -7.87
CA HIS A 238 8.30 -18.27 -8.48
C HIS A 238 9.50 -17.90 -7.59
N PRO A 239 10.46 -18.83 -7.35
CA PRO A 239 11.55 -18.61 -6.39
C PRO A 239 12.53 -17.52 -6.81
N ALA A 240 12.60 -17.19 -8.10
CA ALA A 240 13.42 -16.10 -8.62
C ALA A 240 12.78 -14.71 -8.42
N THR A 241 11.46 -14.64 -8.24
CA THR A 241 10.76 -13.38 -7.96
C THR A 241 10.97 -12.98 -6.51
N ARG A 242 11.36 -11.74 -6.27
CA ARG A 242 11.45 -11.15 -4.93
C ARG A 242 10.12 -10.51 -4.57
N PHE A 243 9.62 -10.81 -3.39
CA PHE A 243 8.35 -10.28 -2.89
C PHE A 243 8.61 -9.32 -1.73
N VAL A 244 7.74 -8.33 -1.59
CA VAL A 244 7.67 -7.45 -0.42
C VAL A 244 6.26 -7.55 0.15
N LEU A 245 6.16 -7.92 1.42
CA LEU A 245 4.89 -7.85 2.15
C LEU A 245 4.64 -6.40 2.54
N VAL A 246 3.75 -5.75 1.82
CA VAL A 246 3.37 -4.36 2.04
C VAL A 246 2.62 -4.22 3.37
N MET A 247 2.87 -3.15 4.12
CA MET A 247 2.36 -2.88 5.47
C MET A 247 2.78 -3.89 6.55
N GLY A 248 3.58 -4.89 6.18
CA GLY A 248 4.05 -5.92 7.11
C GLY A 248 2.94 -6.79 7.72
N PRO A 249 3.26 -7.56 8.77
CA PRO A 249 2.27 -8.34 9.50
C PRO A 249 1.28 -7.43 10.24
N PRO A 250 -0.05 -7.69 10.16
CA PRO A 250 -1.03 -6.86 10.85
C PRO A 250 -0.97 -7.03 12.36
N VAL A 251 -0.65 -5.94 13.06
CA VAL A 251 -0.54 -5.86 14.52
C VAL A 251 -1.82 -6.35 15.20
N ALA A 252 -3.00 -5.94 14.69
CA ALA A 252 -4.30 -6.32 15.26
C ALA A 252 -4.53 -7.85 15.28
N HIS A 253 -3.87 -8.60 14.41
CA HIS A 253 -4.06 -10.05 14.33
C HIS A 253 -2.97 -10.85 15.03
N PHE A 254 -1.75 -10.30 15.10
CA PHE A 254 -0.57 -11.08 15.49
C PHE A 254 0.22 -10.46 16.64
N ALA A 255 -0.08 -9.25 17.11
CA ALA A 255 0.58 -8.71 18.29
C ALA A 255 -0.29 -8.83 19.54
N SER A 256 0.29 -9.31 20.61
CA SER A 256 -0.33 -9.40 21.92
C SER A 256 0.67 -8.96 22.99
N LYS A 257 0.25 -8.05 23.86
CA LYS A 257 1.09 -7.52 24.97
C LYS A 257 2.45 -6.94 24.51
N GLY A 258 2.49 -6.40 23.27
CA GLY A 258 3.70 -5.78 22.71
C GLY A 258 4.72 -6.79 22.14
N SER A 259 4.31 -8.01 21.87
CA SER A 259 5.10 -9.08 21.25
C SER A 259 4.33 -9.75 20.12
N TRP A 260 5.05 -10.32 19.15
CA TRP A 260 4.43 -11.05 18.04
C TRP A 260 4.03 -12.47 18.47
N ASP A 261 2.81 -12.86 18.10
CA ASP A 261 2.25 -14.19 18.25
C ASP A 261 1.80 -14.73 16.88
N PHE A 262 2.80 -15.23 16.12
CA PHE A 262 2.55 -15.77 14.80
C PHE A 262 2.18 -17.26 14.86
N PRO A 263 1.09 -17.69 14.15
CA PRO A 263 0.89 -19.11 13.87
C PRO A 263 2.11 -19.69 13.13
N ALA A 264 2.39 -20.97 13.33
CA ALA A 264 3.59 -21.62 12.77
C ALA A 264 3.68 -21.49 11.24
N GLU A 265 2.55 -21.62 10.53
CA GLU A 265 2.46 -21.47 9.09
C GLU A 265 2.75 -20.03 8.62
N ALA A 266 2.27 -19.01 9.36
CA ALA A 266 2.56 -17.61 9.05
C ALA A 266 4.05 -17.31 9.27
N LEU A 267 4.62 -17.79 10.38
CA LEU A 267 6.04 -17.63 10.67
C LEU A 267 6.92 -18.29 9.58
N ALA A 268 6.51 -19.48 9.10
CA ALA A 268 7.22 -20.16 8.01
C ALA A 268 7.16 -19.37 6.70
N ALA A 269 6.00 -18.76 6.37
CA ALA A 269 5.86 -17.94 5.18
C ALA A 269 6.70 -16.65 5.27
N TYR A 270 6.72 -15.96 6.42
CA TYR A 270 7.54 -14.76 6.61
C TYR A 270 9.06 -15.05 6.53
N LYS A 271 9.48 -16.27 6.83
CA LYS A 271 10.88 -16.70 6.73
C LYS A 271 11.33 -17.07 5.30
N ARG A 272 10.46 -17.03 4.29
CA ARG A 272 10.84 -17.32 2.90
C ARG A 272 11.99 -16.42 2.44
N GLU A 273 13.01 -16.99 1.82
CA GLU A 273 14.20 -16.26 1.37
C GLU A 273 13.88 -15.13 0.41
N ASN A 274 12.92 -15.35 -0.48
CA ASN A 274 12.49 -14.38 -1.48
C ASN A 274 11.40 -13.40 -1.00
N LEU A 275 11.13 -13.30 0.33
CA LEU A 275 10.21 -12.33 0.92
C LEU A 275 10.96 -11.30 1.77
N LEU A 276 10.73 -10.02 1.51
CA LEU A 276 11.04 -8.90 2.40
C LEU A 276 9.76 -8.43 3.10
N ILE A 277 9.91 -7.81 4.26
CA ILE A 277 8.78 -7.35 5.08
C ILE A 277 8.92 -5.85 5.29
N GLU A 278 7.89 -5.11 4.90
CA GLU A 278 7.85 -3.67 5.08
C GLU A 278 7.52 -3.30 6.52
N ILE A 279 8.17 -2.28 7.04
CA ILE A 279 7.90 -1.70 8.36
C ILE A 279 7.40 -0.27 8.18
N MET A 280 6.10 -0.04 8.53
CA MET A 280 5.44 1.25 8.36
C MET A 280 4.37 1.49 9.44
N PHE A 281 4.74 1.28 10.70
CA PHE A 281 3.83 1.39 11.85
C PHE A 281 3.15 2.76 11.99
N PRO A 282 3.77 3.93 11.65
CA PRO A 282 3.09 5.21 11.77
C PRO A 282 1.79 5.30 10.97
N ILE A 283 1.73 4.77 9.75
CA ILE A 283 0.48 4.79 8.97
C ILE A 283 -0.55 3.79 9.49
N THR A 284 -0.11 2.65 10.00
CA THR A 284 -1.02 1.58 10.46
C THR A 284 -1.53 1.80 11.88
N TRP A 285 -0.74 2.44 12.75
CA TRP A 285 -1.02 2.59 14.18
C TRP A 285 -0.76 3.99 14.75
N GLY A 286 -0.35 4.96 13.93
CA GLY A 286 -0.03 6.32 14.38
C GLY A 286 -1.23 7.08 14.97
N GLY A 287 -2.47 6.66 14.68
CA GLY A 287 -3.67 7.19 15.35
C GLY A 287 -3.89 6.65 16.77
N VAL A 288 -3.11 5.63 17.19
CA VAL A 288 -3.23 4.97 18.50
C VAL A 288 -1.96 5.10 19.32
N TRP A 289 -0.80 4.92 18.67
CA TRP A 289 0.50 5.01 19.33
C TRP A 289 1.10 6.40 19.19
N GLU A 290 1.79 6.86 20.23
CA GLU A 290 2.42 8.16 20.24
C GLU A 290 3.87 8.09 19.74
N TYR A 291 4.30 9.15 19.03
CA TYR A 291 5.70 9.31 18.65
C TYR A 291 6.62 9.38 19.89
N PRO A 292 7.76 8.71 19.90
CA PRO A 292 8.41 7.98 18.79
C PRO A 292 8.06 6.50 18.66
N TYR A 293 6.84 6.09 18.98
CA TYR A 293 6.29 4.75 18.78
C TYR A 293 7.06 3.63 19.50
N PRO A 294 7.18 3.66 20.85
CA PRO A 294 7.94 2.67 21.61
C PRO A 294 7.40 1.22 21.44
N GLU A 295 6.10 1.08 21.16
CA GLU A 295 5.49 -0.21 20.86
C GLU A 295 6.02 -0.76 19.52
N ALA A 296 6.06 0.07 18.48
CA ALA A 296 6.64 -0.30 17.19
C ALA A 296 8.11 -0.70 17.32
N GLN A 297 8.88 0.02 18.11
CA GLN A 297 10.31 -0.30 18.33
C GLN A 297 10.50 -1.70 18.92
N LYS A 298 9.63 -2.13 19.86
CA LYS A 298 9.66 -3.50 20.41
C LYS A 298 9.37 -4.53 19.33
N LEU A 299 8.31 -4.30 18.54
CA LEU A 299 7.92 -5.20 17.45
C LEU A 299 8.98 -5.29 16.36
N ILE A 300 9.65 -4.18 16.00
CA ILE A 300 10.76 -4.16 15.05
C ILE A 300 11.95 -4.96 15.58
N ARG A 301 12.26 -4.86 16.88
CA ARG A 301 13.33 -5.66 17.50
C ARG A 301 13.06 -7.15 17.33
N GLU A 302 11.84 -7.59 17.64
CA GLU A 302 11.46 -8.99 17.46
C GLU A 302 11.49 -9.42 15.99
N MET A 303 11.04 -8.57 15.06
CA MET A 303 11.12 -8.85 13.63
C MET A 303 12.60 -9.02 13.18
N ARG A 304 13.49 -8.16 13.66
CA ARG A 304 14.93 -8.28 13.42
C ARG A 304 15.47 -9.61 13.98
N ASP A 305 15.04 -10.00 15.18
CA ASP A 305 15.50 -11.24 15.83
C ASP A 305 14.93 -12.50 15.14
N LEU A 306 13.71 -12.44 14.63
CA LEU A 306 13.02 -13.55 13.95
C LEU A 306 13.45 -13.75 12.50
N PHE A 307 13.68 -12.66 11.78
CA PHE A 307 13.83 -12.65 10.32
C PHE A 307 15.20 -12.15 9.85
N GLY A 308 15.90 -11.36 10.67
CA GLY A 308 17.10 -10.63 10.29
C GLY A 308 16.81 -9.27 9.66
N ALA A 309 17.71 -8.29 9.88
CA ALA A 309 17.57 -6.95 9.32
C ALA A 309 17.60 -6.93 7.78
N SER A 310 18.24 -7.91 7.14
CA SER A 310 18.29 -8.07 5.68
C SER A 310 16.94 -8.38 5.04
N LYS A 311 15.92 -8.71 5.84
CA LYS A 311 14.54 -8.96 5.37
C LYS A 311 13.59 -7.80 5.64
N LEU A 312 14.03 -6.74 6.28
CA LEU A 312 13.20 -5.60 6.62
C LEU A 312 13.48 -4.45 5.67
N VAL A 313 12.42 -3.78 5.22
CA VAL A 313 12.50 -2.55 4.44
C VAL A 313 11.58 -1.51 5.06
N TRP A 314 12.03 -0.26 5.10
CA TRP A 314 11.22 0.85 5.60
C TRP A 314 10.37 1.45 4.47
N GLY A 315 9.11 1.75 4.78
CA GLY A 315 8.19 2.52 3.95
C GLY A 315 7.41 3.53 4.80
N SER A 316 6.95 4.60 4.19
CA SER A 316 6.24 5.67 4.88
C SER A 316 4.74 5.68 4.63
N ASP A 317 4.29 5.36 3.42
CA ASP A 317 2.99 5.69 2.84
C ASP A 317 2.79 7.22 2.68
N MET A 318 3.86 7.92 2.30
CA MET A 318 3.78 9.35 1.99
C MET A 318 2.92 9.58 0.73
N PRO A 319 2.01 10.57 0.69
CA PRO A 319 1.73 11.59 1.72
C PRO A 319 0.72 11.15 2.81
N ASN A 320 0.15 9.98 2.73
CA ASN A 320 -0.90 9.46 3.60
C ASN A 320 -0.52 9.49 5.09
N VAL A 321 0.75 9.19 5.40
CA VAL A 321 1.26 9.14 6.77
C VAL A 321 1.17 10.50 7.49
N GLU A 322 1.10 11.60 6.76
CA GLU A 322 0.93 12.95 7.34
C GLU A 322 -0.42 13.17 8.03
N ARG A 323 -1.31 12.19 7.98
CA ARG A 323 -2.48 12.15 8.88
C ARG A 323 -2.08 11.94 10.36
N PHE A 324 -0.94 11.33 10.62
CA PHE A 324 -0.53 10.86 11.95
C PHE A 324 0.81 11.43 12.41
N CYS A 325 1.73 11.68 11.50
CA CYS A 325 3.04 12.23 11.80
C CYS A 325 3.66 12.88 10.56
N THR A 326 4.71 13.67 10.74
CA THR A 326 5.47 14.22 9.61
C THR A 326 6.26 13.12 8.89
N TYR A 327 6.63 13.36 7.64
CA TYR A 327 7.49 12.44 6.89
C TYR A 327 8.80 12.14 7.64
N THR A 328 9.44 13.19 8.20
CA THR A 328 10.65 13.01 9.02
C THR A 328 10.42 12.12 10.23
N GLN A 329 9.29 12.24 10.92
CA GLN A 329 8.95 11.38 12.06
C GLN A 329 8.73 9.93 11.63
N SER A 330 8.12 9.70 10.45
CA SER A 330 7.92 8.35 9.91
C SER A 330 9.24 7.65 9.55
N LEU A 331 10.31 8.40 9.35
CA LEU A 331 11.66 7.87 9.17
C LEU A 331 12.41 7.75 10.50
N ASP A 332 12.35 8.78 11.33
CA ASP A 332 13.18 8.90 12.53
C ASP A 332 12.86 7.85 13.60
N TYR A 333 11.62 7.34 13.66
CA TYR A 333 11.31 6.28 14.64
C TYR A 333 12.16 5.01 14.42
N VAL A 334 12.61 4.75 13.19
CA VAL A 334 13.59 3.69 12.89
C VAL A 334 15.01 4.24 12.98
N ARG A 335 15.28 5.36 12.28
CA ARG A 335 16.63 5.92 12.13
C ARG A 335 17.26 6.29 13.46
N ARG A 336 16.49 6.93 14.36
CA ARG A 336 16.98 7.48 15.63
C ARG A 336 16.58 6.67 16.85
N TYR A 337 15.38 6.10 16.84
CA TYR A 337 14.78 5.52 18.05
C TYR A 337 14.81 3.99 18.10
N CYS A 338 15.48 3.31 17.16
CA CYS A 338 15.80 1.89 17.22
C CYS A 338 17.29 1.66 17.54
N PRO A 339 17.75 1.89 18.80
CA PRO A 339 19.17 1.76 19.15
C PRO A 339 19.69 0.33 19.15
N PHE A 340 18.81 -0.65 19.11
CA PHE A 340 19.13 -2.07 19.00
C PHE A 340 19.56 -2.48 17.58
N LEU A 341 19.30 -1.67 16.58
CA LEU A 341 19.84 -1.85 15.24
C LEU A 341 21.24 -1.25 15.19
N SER A 342 22.22 -2.04 14.80
CA SER A 342 23.57 -1.57 14.48
C SER A 342 23.55 -0.60 13.29
N ALA A 343 24.63 0.13 13.06
CA ALA A 343 24.72 1.05 11.92
C ALA A 343 24.50 0.32 10.58
N SER A 344 25.08 -0.88 10.42
CA SER A 344 24.92 -1.71 9.22
C SER A 344 23.49 -2.24 9.05
N GLU A 345 22.80 -2.58 10.14
CA GLU A 345 21.40 -3.01 10.08
C GLU A 345 20.47 -1.86 9.74
N LYS A 346 20.71 -0.66 10.29
CA LYS A 346 19.94 0.56 9.90
C LYS A 346 20.13 0.88 8.43
N ASP A 347 21.36 0.81 7.93
CA ASP A 347 21.67 1.02 6.53
C ASP A 347 20.95 0.01 5.62
N ALA A 348 20.92 -1.26 6.05
CA ALA A 348 20.16 -2.30 5.34
C ALA A 348 18.65 -2.00 5.30
N VAL A 349 18.03 -1.74 6.45
CA VAL A 349 16.58 -1.53 6.59
C VAL A 349 16.12 -0.25 5.89
N LEU A 350 16.91 0.82 5.97
CA LEU A 350 16.53 2.15 5.47
C LEU A 350 16.91 2.39 4.00
N GLY A 351 17.68 1.48 3.37
CA GLY A 351 18.08 1.72 1.99
C GLY A 351 18.63 0.53 1.25
N ARG A 352 19.71 -0.13 1.71
CA ARG A 352 20.43 -1.15 0.94
C ARG A 352 19.53 -2.31 0.48
N ASN A 353 18.65 -2.83 1.35
CA ASN A 353 17.74 -3.91 0.96
C ASN A 353 16.80 -3.49 -0.18
N ALA A 354 16.32 -2.25 -0.15
CA ALA A 354 15.48 -1.69 -1.20
C ALA A 354 16.27 -1.41 -2.49
N ALA A 355 17.50 -0.88 -2.37
CA ALA A 355 18.38 -0.64 -3.52
C ALA A 355 18.66 -1.95 -4.28
N GLU A 356 19.01 -3.01 -3.55
CA GLU A 356 19.22 -4.34 -4.13
C GLU A 356 17.94 -4.91 -4.78
N LEU A 357 16.76 -4.60 -4.21
CA LEU A 357 15.47 -5.07 -4.71
C LEU A 357 15.16 -4.49 -6.08
N ILE A 358 15.40 -3.19 -6.29
CA ILE A 358 15.07 -2.46 -7.53
C ILE A 358 16.27 -2.27 -8.46
N GLY A 359 17.44 -2.80 -8.08
CA GLY A 359 18.65 -2.82 -8.93
C GLY A 359 19.30 -1.44 -9.12
N ILE A 360 19.27 -0.57 -8.09
CA ILE A 360 20.01 0.71 -8.10
C ILE A 360 21.27 0.59 -7.24
N PRO A 361 22.36 1.33 -7.55
CA PRO A 361 23.55 1.36 -6.71
C PRO A 361 23.23 1.90 -5.31
N ALA A 362 23.66 1.19 -4.25
CA ALA A 362 23.44 1.57 -2.84
C ALA A 362 24.48 2.58 -2.33
#